data_81b031e91260323c256a3b5f80ad5477
#
_entry.id   81b031e91260323c256a3b5f80ad5477
#
_cell.length_a   1.000
_cell.length_b   1.000
_cell.length_c   1.000
_cell.angle_alpha   90.00
_cell.angle_beta   90.00
_cell.angle_gamma   90.00
#
_symmetry.space_group_name_H-M   'P 1'
#
loop_
_entity.id
_entity.type
_entity.pdbx_description
1 polymer ?
#
loop_
_entity_poly.entity_id
_entity_poly.type
_entity_poly.pdbx_seq_one_letter_code
_entity_poly.pdbx_strand_id
1 'polypeptide(L)'
;MKSPRPKRPKSLKVYECHVGISSIEGKVNSYKDFAQNVLPRIKNLGYNAIQIMAVMEHAYYACFGYQVTSFFAASSRYGNPEELKAVVDRAHELGLFVMLDVVHSHASKNTLDGLNMFDGTGKYFYHFRLLIVYCLIFIRLWKRL
;
A
#
# COMPACT_ATOMS: atom_id res chain seq x y z
N MET A 1 -5.72 -15.09 7.20
CA MET A 1 -6.95 -14.50 6.72
C MET A 1 -8.09 -15.48 6.96
N LYS A 2 -9.24 -14.97 7.42
CA LYS A 2 -10.42 -15.79 7.76
C LYS A 2 -11.39 -15.89 6.58
N SER A 3 -11.46 -14.85 5.76
CA SER A 3 -12.37 -14.77 4.62
C SER A 3 -11.69 -15.20 3.33
N PRO A 4 -12.35 -16.01 2.46
CA PRO A 4 -11.77 -16.42 1.20
C PRO A 4 -11.62 -15.24 0.26
N ARG A 5 -10.53 -15.23 -0.51
CA ARG A 5 -10.29 -14.21 -1.54
C ARG A 5 -11.40 -14.26 -2.60
N PRO A 6 -12.09 -13.15 -2.90
CA PRO A 6 -13.08 -13.11 -3.97
C PRO A 6 -12.43 -13.40 -5.33
N LYS A 7 -13.19 -14.04 -6.22
CA LYS A 7 -12.75 -14.18 -7.62
C LYS A 7 -12.62 -12.78 -8.25
N ARG A 8 -11.59 -12.58 -9.09
CA ARG A 8 -11.45 -11.34 -9.84
C ARG A 8 -12.70 -11.08 -10.69
N PRO A 9 -13.36 -9.95 -10.53
CA PRO A 9 -14.54 -9.60 -11.35
C PRO A 9 -14.16 -9.48 -12.83
N LYS A 10 -15.06 -9.88 -13.73
CA LYS A 10 -14.88 -9.70 -15.18
C LYS A 10 -14.83 -8.21 -15.57
N SER A 11 -15.63 -7.37 -14.90
CA SER A 11 -15.62 -5.92 -15.04
C SER A 11 -15.26 -5.30 -13.69
N LEU A 12 -14.12 -4.62 -13.62
CA LEU A 12 -13.65 -3.97 -12.41
C LEU A 12 -14.25 -2.57 -12.28
N LYS A 13 -14.89 -2.31 -11.14
CA LYS A 13 -15.21 -0.99 -10.63
C LYS A 13 -14.32 -0.74 -9.43
N VAL A 14 -13.21 -0.06 -9.66
CA VAL A 14 -12.14 0.14 -8.67
C VAL A 14 -12.36 1.45 -7.92
N TYR A 15 -12.31 1.39 -6.60
CA TYR A 15 -12.19 2.57 -5.74
C TYR A 15 -10.74 2.68 -5.27
N GLU A 16 -10.06 3.72 -5.71
CA GLU A 16 -8.72 4.05 -5.22
C GLU A 16 -8.84 4.76 -3.88
N CYS A 17 -8.11 4.30 -2.87
CA CYS A 17 -8.24 4.77 -1.50
C CYS A 17 -6.90 4.86 -0.78
N HIS A 18 -6.79 5.87 0.07
CA HIS A 18 -5.66 6.08 0.98
C HIS A 18 -6.16 6.04 2.41
N VAL A 19 -5.65 5.10 3.23
CA VAL A 19 -6.15 4.90 4.59
C VAL A 19 -6.06 6.18 5.40
N GLY A 20 -4.90 6.83 5.43
CA GLY A 20 -4.65 7.97 6.31
C GLY A 20 -5.53 9.20 6.08
N ILE A 21 -5.98 9.45 4.83
CA ILE A 21 -6.82 10.63 4.51
C ILE A 21 -8.31 10.32 4.46
N SER A 22 -8.72 9.12 4.86
CA SER A 22 -10.12 8.68 4.78
C SER A 22 -11.00 9.11 5.95
N SER A 23 -10.45 9.80 6.96
CA SER A 23 -11.21 10.35 8.08
C SER A 23 -11.85 11.68 7.75
N ILE A 24 -13.09 11.90 8.21
CA ILE A 24 -13.78 13.20 8.16
C ILE A 24 -13.33 14.14 9.29
N GLU A 25 -12.64 13.63 10.30
CA GLU A 25 -12.29 14.36 11.52
C GLU A 25 -10.97 15.16 11.42
N GLY A 26 -10.38 15.28 10.23
CA GLY A 26 -9.12 16.03 10.03
C GLY A 26 -7.90 15.40 10.71
N LYS A 27 -7.97 14.11 11.05
CA LYS A 27 -6.88 13.32 11.64
C LYS A 27 -6.46 12.19 10.70
N VAL A 28 -5.25 11.66 10.91
CA VAL A 28 -4.79 10.44 10.24
C VAL A 28 -5.68 9.28 10.65
N ASN A 29 -6.30 8.62 9.67
CA ASN A 29 -7.17 7.47 9.93
C ASN A 29 -6.38 6.19 10.15
N SER A 30 -6.97 5.24 10.87
CA SER A 30 -6.37 3.93 11.17
C SER A 30 -6.90 2.82 10.26
N TYR A 31 -6.13 1.72 10.14
CA TYR A 31 -6.58 0.50 9.48
C TYR A 31 -7.89 -0.01 10.08
N LYS A 32 -8.02 0.06 11.41
CA LYS A 32 -9.21 -0.41 12.12
C LYS A 32 -10.46 0.38 11.73
N ASP A 33 -10.40 1.70 11.78
CA ASP A 33 -11.52 2.56 11.40
C ASP A 33 -11.85 2.41 9.90
N PHE A 34 -10.81 2.34 9.05
CA PHE A 34 -10.98 2.12 7.62
C PHE A 34 -11.75 0.82 7.32
N ALA A 35 -11.39 -0.27 8.00
CA ALA A 35 -12.06 -1.56 7.85
C ALA A 35 -13.53 -1.52 8.30
N GLN A 36 -13.81 -0.81 9.39
CA GLN A 36 -15.14 -0.77 10.01
C GLN A 36 -16.10 0.20 9.33
N ASN A 37 -15.62 1.37 8.94
CA ASN A 37 -16.47 2.49 8.53
C ASN A 37 -16.33 2.83 7.04
N VAL A 38 -15.14 2.71 6.44
CA VAL A 38 -14.89 3.13 5.07
C VAL A 38 -15.22 2.02 4.07
N LEU A 39 -14.76 0.78 4.30
CA LEU A 39 -15.00 -0.34 3.40
C LEU A 39 -16.49 -0.62 3.14
N PRO A 40 -17.39 -0.62 4.16
CA PRO A 40 -18.83 -0.80 3.91
C PRO A 40 -19.42 0.29 3.01
N ARG A 41 -18.99 1.54 3.18
CA ARG A 41 -19.44 2.66 2.31
C ARG A 41 -19.01 2.46 0.87
N ILE A 42 -17.75 2.05 0.64
CA ILE A 42 -17.23 1.75 -0.71
C ILE A 42 -18.08 0.63 -1.36
N LYS A 43 -18.38 -0.42 -0.60
CA LYS A 43 -19.23 -1.51 -1.09
C LYS A 43 -20.65 -1.03 -1.44
N ASN A 44 -21.26 -0.22 -0.59
CA ASN A 44 -22.61 0.32 -0.79
C ASN A 44 -22.70 1.25 -2.01
N LEU A 45 -21.59 1.90 -2.39
CA LEU A 45 -21.49 2.70 -3.62
C LEU A 45 -21.38 1.85 -4.90
N GLY A 46 -21.38 0.51 -4.78
CA GLY A 46 -21.40 -0.42 -5.91
C GLY A 46 -20.02 -0.74 -6.50
N TYR A 47 -18.94 -0.42 -5.81
CA TYR A 47 -17.58 -0.87 -6.19
C TYR A 47 -17.40 -2.35 -5.89
N ASN A 48 -16.57 -3.02 -6.68
CA ASN A 48 -16.25 -4.44 -6.52
C ASN A 48 -14.76 -4.71 -6.33
N ALA A 49 -13.95 -3.66 -6.39
CA ALA A 49 -12.53 -3.71 -6.10
C ALA A 49 -12.08 -2.42 -5.39
N ILE A 50 -11.04 -2.54 -4.58
CA ILE A 50 -10.32 -1.41 -4.00
C ILE A 50 -8.84 -1.47 -4.40
N GLN A 51 -8.25 -0.31 -4.60
CA GLN A 51 -6.80 -0.13 -4.73
C GLN A 51 -6.33 0.69 -3.54
N ILE A 52 -5.58 0.06 -2.64
CA ILE A 52 -5.07 0.72 -1.44
C ILE A 52 -3.73 1.34 -1.76
N MET A 53 -3.67 2.66 -1.69
CA MET A 53 -2.47 3.45 -1.90
C MET A 53 -1.56 3.42 -0.67
N ALA A 54 -0.25 3.53 -0.90
CA ALA A 54 0.74 3.92 0.09
C ALA A 54 0.76 3.07 1.36
N VAL A 55 0.69 1.75 1.21
CA VAL A 55 0.70 0.81 2.35
C VAL A 55 2.09 0.55 2.92
N MET A 56 3.17 0.89 2.19
CA MET A 56 4.55 0.68 2.63
C MET A 56 4.98 1.73 3.67
N GLU A 57 5.92 1.34 4.54
CA GLU A 57 6.42 2.24 5.58
C GLU A 57 7.12 3.48 4.99
N HIS A 58 6.84 4.64 5.56
CA HIS A 58 7.36 5.94 5.16
C HIS A 58 7.45 6.89 6.35
N ALA A 59 8.52 7.68 6.44
CA ALA A 59 8.73 8.64 7.51
C ALA A 59 7.99 9.96 7.27
N TYR A 60 8.05 10.48 6.04
CA TYR A 60 7.48 11.77 5.68
C TYR A 60 6.02 11.65 5.25
N TYR A 61 5.09 12.10 6.11
CA TYR A 61 3.64 11.94 5.86
C TYR A 61 3.14 12.70 4.61
N ALA A 62 3.68 13.89 4.36
CA ALA A 62 3.24 14.71 3.21
C ALA A 62 3.59 14.11 1.84
N CYS A 63 4.42 13.05 1.78
CA CYS A 63 4.63 12.28 0.56
C CYS A 63 3.52 11.27 0.27
N PHE A 64 2.50 11.18 1.12
CA PHE A 64 1.40 10.21 1.05
C PHE A 64 1.85 8.74 0.99
N GLY A 65 3.08 8.44 1.45
CA GLY A 65 3.67 7.10 1.44
C GLY A 65 4.49 6.76 0.20
N TYR A 66 4.75 7.72 -0.67
CA TYR A 66 5.53 7.50 -1.91
C TYR A 66 7.04 7.75 -1.75
N GLN A 67 7.51 8.10 -0.55
CA GLN A 67 8.94 8.08 -0.19
C GLN A 67 9.19 6.94 0.81
N VAL A 68 9.33 5.75 0.26
CA VAL A 68 9.37 4.50 1.03
C VAL A 68 10.64 4.37 1.85
N THR A 69 10.52 4.07 3.13
CA THR A 69 11.63 3.74 4.03
C THR A 69 11.79 2.23 4.24
N SER A 70 10.73 1.44 4.05
CA SER A 70 10.80 -0.02 4.01
C SER A 70 9.74 -0.59 3.06
N PHE A 71 10.17 -1.38 2.07
CA PHE A 71 9.27 -2.01 1.10
C PHE A 71 8.45 -3.17 1.67
N PHE A 72 8.91 -3.77 2.77
CA PHE A 72 8.34 -5.00 3.33
C PHE A 72 7.59 -4.75 4.65
N ALA A 73 7.53 -3.52 5.12
CA ALA A 73 6.80 -3.14 6.31
C ALA A 73 5.52 -2.39 5.94
N ALA A 74 4.43 -2.75 6.63
CA ALA A 74 3.20 -1.95 6.60
C ALA A 74 3.44 -0.61 7.28
N SER A 75 2.83 0.46 6.77
CA SER A 75 2.92 1.78 7.39
C SER A 75 2.43 1.75 8.83
N SER A 76 3.34 2.02 9.77
CA SER A 76 3.06 2.09 11.20
C SER A 76 2.15 3.26 11.57
N ARG A 77 2.04 4.23 10.68
CA ARG A 77 1.23 5.45 10.85
C ARG A 77 -0.26 5.17 10.94
N TYR A 78 -0.72 4.09 10.32
CA TYR A 78 -2.15 3.73 10.27
C TYR A 78 -2.50 2.59 11.24
N GLY A 79 -1.50 1.96 11.86
CA GLY A 79 -1.67 0.84 12.77
C GLY A 79 -0.57 -0.22 12.61
N ASN A 80 -0.87 -1.42 13.01
CA ASN A 80 0.07 -2.55 12.94
C ASN A 80 -0.20 -3.47 11.73
N PRO A 81 0.73 -4.38 11.38
CA PRO A 81 0.57 -5.29 10.24
C PRO A 81 -0.66 -6.20 10.33
N GLU A 82 -1.05 -6.62 11.54
CA GLU A 82 -2.24 -7.46 11.74
C GLU A 82 -3.54 -6.69 11.44
N GLU A 83 -3.55 -5.39 11.72
CA GLU A 83 -4.67 -4.52 11.37
C GLU A 83 -4.78 -4.30 9.86
N LEU A 84 -3.66 -4.19 9.13
CA LEU A 84 -3.67 -4.18 7.67
C LEU A 84 -4.21 -5.50 7.10
N LYS A 85 -3.81 -6.64 7.65
CA LYS A 85 -4.38 -7.94 7.28
C LYS A 85 -5.88 -7.98 7.55
N ALA A 86 -6.34 -7.41 8.66
CA ALA A 86 -7.76 -7.31 8.98
C ALA A 86 -8.55 -6.43 7.99
N VAL A 87 -7.95 -5.36 7.46
CA VAL A 87 -8.53 -4.57 6.36
C VAL A 87 -8.76 -5.45 5.14
N VAL A 88 -7.75 -6.22 4.73
CA VAL A 88 -7.85 -7.10 3.56
C VAL A 88 -8.92 -8.18 3.79
N ASP A 89 -8.93 -8.78 4.99
CA ASP A 89 -9.89 -9.82 5.37
C ASP A 89 -11.33 -9.29 5.36
N ARG A 90 -11.55 -8.09 5.90
CA ARG A 90 -12.85 -7.42 5.87
C ARG A 90 -13.28 -7.04 4.46
N ALA A 91 -12.36 -6.58 3.61
CA ALA A 91 -12.67 -6.32 2.21
C ALA A 91 -13.11 -7.59 1.47
N HIS A 92 -12.43 -8.72 1.71
CA HIS A 92 -12.81 -10.02 1.15
C HIS A 92 -14.20 -10.48 1.64
N GLU A 93 -14.49 -10.31 2.93
CA GLU A 93 -15.82 -10.62 3.51
C GLU A 93 -16.93 -9.81 2.82
N LEU A 94 -16.66 -8.56 2.47
CA LEU A 94 -17.58 -7.70 1.72
C LEU A 94 -17.61 -8.02 0.21
N GLY A 95 -16.83 -9.00 -0.26
CA GLY A 95 -16.73 -9.35 -1.67
C GLY A 95 -15.99 -8.29 -2.51
N LEU A 96 -15.10 -7.50 -1.89
CA LEU A 96 -14.24 -6.55 -2.58
C LEU A 96 -12.91 -7.21 -2.95
N PHE A 97 -12.54 -7.14 -4.22
CA PHE A 97 -11.21 -7.55 -4.68
C PHE A 97 -10.18 -6.49 -4.27
N VAL A 98 -9.08 -6.90 -3.64
CA VAL A 98 -8.06 -5.98 -3.10
C VAL A 98 -6.84 -5.94 -4.00
N MET A 99 -6.40 -4.75 -4.34
CA MET A 99 -5.12 -4.43 -4.98
C MET A 99 -4.33 -3.51 -4.05
N LEU A 100 -3.02 -3.73 -3.98
CA LEU A 100 -2.10 -2.83 -3.30
C LEU A 100 -1.33 -2.03 -4.34
N ASP A 101 -1.26 -0.72 -4.14
CA ASP A 101 -0.37 0.15 -4.89
C ASP A 101 1.01 0.12 -4.25
N VAL A 102 2.01 -0.34 -5.00
CA VAL A 102 3.38 -0.49 -4.54
C VAL A 102 4.34 0.26 -5.45
N VAL A 103 5.20 1.07 -4.84
CA VAL A 103 6.12 1.95 -5.55
C VAL A 103 7.56 1.60 -5.18
N HIS A 104 8.28 0.98 -6.09
CA HIS A 104 9.65 0.55 -5.87
C HIS A 104 10.71 1.56 -6.30
N SER A 105 10.35 2.51 -7.16
CA SER A 105 11.27 3.52 -7.70
C SER A 105 11.45 4.76 -6.81
N HIS A 106 10.64 4.93 -5.76
CA HIS A 106 10.61 6.11 -4.91
C HIS A 106 11.11 5.80 -3.49
N ALA A 107 12.26 5.14 -3.38
CA ALA A 107 12.91 4.92 -2.10
C ALA A 107 13.35 6.24 -1.46
N SER A 108 13.21 6.36 -0.14
CA SER A 108 13.64 7.54 0.61
C SER A 108 15.17 7.63 0.65
N LYS A 109 15.72 8.82 0.38
CA LYS A 109 17.15 9.10 0.47
C LYS A 109 17.67 9.38 1.89
N ASN A 110 16.81 9.33 2.89
CA ASN A 110 17.23 9.57 4.27
C ASN A 110 18.33 8.59 4.69
N THR A 111 19.35 9.09 5.38
CA THR A 111 20.49 8.27 5.82
C THR A 111 20.21 7.47 7.07
N LEU A 112 19.31 7.96 7.95
CA LEU A 112 19.00 7.33 9.23
C LEU A 112 17.81 6.37 9.16
N ASP A 113 16.74 6.77 8.48
CA ASP A 113 15.48 6.04 8.44
C ASP A 113 15.05 5.66 7.01
N GLY A 114 15.86 5.98 5.99
CA GLY A 114 15.60 5.65 4.60
C GLY A 114 16.50 4.54 4.07
N LEU A 115 16.50 4.39 2.74
CA LEU A 115 17.22 3.33 2.04
C LEU A 115 18.52 3.80 1.39
N ASN A 116 18.99 5.03 1.72
CA ASN A 116 20.17 5.60 1.09
C ASN A 116 21.43 4.76 1.31
N MET A 117 21.64 4.29 2.54
CA MET A 117 22.81 3.50 2.93
C MET A 117 22.46 2.02 3.11
N PHE A 118 21.52 1.50 2.33
CA PHE A 118 21.01 0.14 2.48
C PHE A 118 22.11 -0.94 2.47
N ASP A 119 23.10 -0.78 1.57
CA ASP A 119 24.28 -1.66 1.48
C ASP A 119 25.56 -1.02 2.04
N GLY A 120 25.44 0.10 2.75
CA GLY A 120 26.57 0.87 3.28
C GLY A 120 27.25 1.80 2.27
N THR A 121 26.84 1.81 1.02
CA THR A 121 27.54 2.58 -0.04
C THR A 121 26.77 3.80 -0.56
N GLY A 122 25.49 3.89 -0.29
CA GLY A 122 24.62 4.92 -0.86
C GLY A 122 24.37 4.77 -2.38
N LYS A 123 24.75 3.64 -2.97
CA LYS A 123 24.67 3.41 -4.41
C LYS A 123 23.62 2.39 -4.82
N TYR A 124 23.13 1.57 -3.91
CA TYR A 124 22.25 0.46 -4.19
C TYR A 124 20.94 0.91 -4.86
N PHE A 125 20.17 1.78 -4.23
CA PHE A 125 18.91 2.31 -4.79
C PHE A 125 19.10 3.57 -5.63
N TYR A 126 20.23 4.28 -5.51
CA TYR A 126 20.43 5.60 -6.13
C TYR A 126 21.53 5.61 -7.18
N HIS A 127 21.96 4.45 -7.66
CA HIS A 127 22.89 4.36 -8.77
C HIS A 127 22.21 4.82 -10.05
N PHE A 128 22.82 5.76 -10.77
CA PHE A 128 22.28 6.42 -11.96
C PHE A 128 21.78 5.47 -13.06
N ARG A 129 22.32 4.24 -13.15
CA ARG A 129 21.94 3.22 -14.13
C ARG A 129 20.93 2.19 -13.59
N LEU A 130 20.76 2.03 -12.29
CA LEU A 130 19.92 0.99 -11.69
C LEU A 130 18.44 1.37 -11.55
N LEU A 131 18.12 2.66 -11.45
CA LEU A 131 16.73 3.13 -11.37
C LEU A 131 15.85 2.64 -12.55
N ILE A 132 16.45 2.49 -13.74
CA ILE A 132 15.75 2.00 -14.95
C ILE A 132 15.60 0.47 -14.93
N VAL A 133 16.56 -0.26 -14.39
CA VAL A 133 16.61 -1.73 -14.42
C VAL A 133 15.67 -2.35 -13.38
N TYR A 134 15.56 -1.76 -12.18
CA TYR A 134 14.64 -2.27 -11.14
C TYR A 134 13.17 -2.15 -11.53
N CYS A 135 12.76 -1.07 -12.18
CA CYS A 135 11.41 -0.94 -12.72
C CYS A 135 11.07 -2.08 -13.72
N LEU A 136 12.03 -2.49 -14.54
CA LEU A 136 11.84 -3.54 -15.56
C LEU A 136 11.86 -4.96 -14.99
N ILE A 137 12.65 -5.22 -13.94
CA ILE A 137 12.76 -6.54 -13.31
C ILE A 137 11.49 -6.85 -12.49
N PHE A 138 10.97 -5.90 -11.73
CA PHE A 138 9.74 -6.11 -10.94
C PHE A 138 8.49 -6.30 -11.82
N ILE A 139 8.39 -5.60 -12.94
CA ILE A 139 7.30 -5.83 -13.92
C ILE A 139 7.36 -7.24 -14.51
N ARG A 140 8.56 -7.82 -14.69
CA ARG A 140 8.72 -9.22 -15.16
C ARG A 140 8.41 -10.28 -14.11
N LEU A 141 8.76 -10.03 -12.84
CA LEU A 141 8.46 -10.96 -11.74
C LEU A 141 6.95 -10.99 -11.41
N TRP A 142 6.28 -9.85 -11.48
CA TRP A 142 4.83 -9.77 -11.26
C TRP A 142 3.98 -10.53 -12.29
N LYS A 143 4.48 -10.71 -13.51
CA LYS A 143 3.78 -11.48 -14.55
C LYS A 143 3.87 -13.00 -14.35
N ARG A 144 4.72 -13.48 -13.42
CA ARG A 144 4.94 -14.92 -13.16
C ARG A 144 4.33 -15.42 -11.84
N LEU A 145 3.73 -14.55 -11.03
CA LEU A 145 2.95 -14.86 -9.82
C LEU A 145 1.43 -14.68 -10.09
#